data_088468e5fd807e08a0e6da4e2107530d
#
_entry.id   088468e5fd807e08a0e6da4e2107530d
#
_cell.length_a   1.000
_cell.length_b   1.000
_cell.length_c   1.000
_cell.angle_alpha   90.00
_cell.angle_beta   90.00
_cell.angle_gamma   90.00
#
_symmetry.space_group_name_H-M   'P 1'
#
loop_
_entity.id
_entity.type
_entity.pdbx_description
1 polymer ?
#
loop_
_entity_poly.entity_id
_entity_poly.type
_entity_poly.pdbx_seq_one_letter_code
_entity_poly.pdbx_strand_id
1 'polypeptide(L)'
;LMEILMNKNCIITGATDGIGKQTAIELANLGYNIGLVGRNQEKGDEVLDEIASATGNHSLKYFKADLSIIKNLDNLANDIKREYDSIDILINNVGAYFSQYSETEEQLEMTFALNHLSYFQLTMLLIDAIEFEIPGRVINVASSAHFGAKLNLNDIQMKKKYKGWTAYCNSKLMNILFTYEVHTVSYT
;
A
#
# COMPACT_ATOMS: atom_id res chain seq x y z
N LEU A 1 20.87 11.76 -14.63
CA LEU A 1 19.93 10.75 -14.08
C LEU A 1 19.37 11.19 -12.72
N MET A 2 20.21 11.78 -11.82
CA MET A 2 19.72 12.29 -10.52
C MET A 2 18.72 13.45 -10.68
N GLU A 3 18.93 14.40 -11.59
CA GLU A 3 17.98 15.51 -11.83
C GLU A 3 16.57 15.05 -12.28
N ILE A 4 16.47 13.89 -12.96
CA ILE A 4 15.19 13.34 -13.44
C ILE A 4 14.37 12.70 -12.29
N LEU A 5 15.01 12.34 -11.18
CA LEU A 5 14.36 11.68 -10.04
C LEU A 5 13.98 12.65 -8.91
N MET A 6 14.54 13.86 -8.93
CA MET A 6 14.26 14.88 -7.92
C MET A 6 12.82 15.39 -8.05
N ASN A 7 12.15 15.55 -6.91
CA ASN A 7 10.75 16.02 -6.79
C ASN A 7 9.66 15.06 -7.29
N LYS A 8 9.98 13.77 -7.50
CA LYS A 8 8.97 12.77 -7.78
C LYS A 8 8.26 12.32 -6.50
N ASN A 9 6.96 12.15 -6.58
CA ASN A 9 6.11 11.85 -5.44
C ASN A 9 5.89 10.34 -5.32
N CYS A 10 6.26 9.77 -4.17
CA CYS A 10 6.07 8.36 -3.87
C CYS A 10 5.23 8.16 -2.61
N ILE A 11 4.15 7.40 -2.73
CA ILE A 11 3.29 7.03 -1.60
C ILE A 11 3.57 5.57 -1.24
N ILE A 12 3.82 5.31 0.06
CA ILE A 12 4.17 3.96 0.55
C ILE A 12 3.25 3.58 1.71
N THR A 13 2.50 2.50 1.55
CA THR A 13 1.64 1.98 2.63
C THR A 13 2.39 1.00 3.53
N GLY A 14 2.11 1.03 4.85
CA GLY A 14 2.82 0.20 5.84
C GLY A 14 4.30 0.56 5.96
N ALA A 15 4.61 1.86 5.88
CA ALA A 15 5.98 2.37 5.80
C ALA A 15 6.62 2.67 7.16
N THR A 16 5.97 2.34 8.27
CA THR A 16 6.52 2.59 9.62
C THR A 16 7.41 1.46 10.15
N ASP A 17 7.62 0.39 9.36
CA ASP A 17 8.44 -0.76 9.75
C ASP A 17 8.91 -1.59 8.54
N GLY A 18 9.86 -2.49 8.78
CA GLY A 18 10.28 -3.53 7.84
C GLY A 18 10.61 -3.04 6.44
N ILE A 19 10.09 -3.75 5.43
CA ILE A 19 10.37 -3.47 4.00
C ILE A 19 9.90 -2.07 3.60
N GLY A 20 8.71 -1.65 4.04
CA GLY A 20 8.16 -0.34 3.67
C GLY A 20 9.03 0.81 4.18
N LYS A 21 9.50 0.75 5.44
CA LYS A 21 10.41 1.76 6.00
C LYS A 21 11.75 1.79 5.27
N GLN A 22 12.36 0.63 5.03
CA GLN A 22 13.63 0.58 4.29
C GLN A 22 13.49 1.12 2.87
N THR A 23 12.40 0.79 2.19
CA THR A 23 12.09 1.33 0.85
C THR A 23 11.96 2.86 0.89
N ALA A 24 11.30 3.40 1.93
CA ALA A 24 11.17 4.85 2.11
C ALA A 24 12.53 5.53 2.29
N ILE A 25 13.44 4.95 3.09
CA ILE A 25 14.81 5.45 3.28
C ILE A 25 15.57 5.50 1.93
N GLU A 26 15.52 4.40 1.16
CA GLU A 26 16.24 4.32 -0.12
C GLU A 26 15.69 5.34 -1.15
N LEU A 27 14.37 5.49 -1.24
CA LEU A 27 13.76 6.47 -2.14
C LEU A 27 14.00 7.92 -1.68
N ALA A 28 14.01 8.17 -0.36
CA ALA A 28 14.38 9.47 0.18
C ALA A 28 15.82 9.84 -0.15
N ASN A 29 16.77 8.89 -0.10
CA ASN A 29 18.16 9.07 -0.54
C ASN A 29 18.27 9.40 -2.03
N LEU A 30 17.33 8.94 -2.85
CA LEU A 30 17.26 9.26 -4.28
C LEU A 30 16.60 10.61 -4.58
N GLY A 31 16.12 11.33 -3.54
CA GLY A 31 15.52 12.65 -3.65
C GLY A 31 14.01 12.65 -3.96
N TYR A 32 13.30 11.54 -3.70
CA TYR A 32 11.85 11.50 -3.82
C TYR A 32 11.18 12.25 -2.67
N ASN A 33 10.05 12.88 -2.95
CA ASN A 33 9.09 13.31 -1.93
C ASN A 33 8.32 12.06 -1.45
N ILE A 34 8.30 11.78 -0.16
CA ILE A 34 7.76 10.52 0.37
C ILE A 34 6.53 10.75 1.23
N GLY A 35 5.41 10.19 0.82
CA GLY A 35 4.20 10.04 1.63
C GLY A 35 4.17 8.66 2.29
N LEU A 36 4.33 8.63 3.60
CA LEU A 36 4.26 7.42 4.42
C LEU A 36 2.84 7.22 4.94
N VAL A 37 2.27 6.04 4.77
CA VAL A 37 0.94 5.72 5.30
C VAL A 37 1.03 4.65 6.38
N GLY A 38 0.40 4.90 7.54
CA GLY A 38 0.34 3.95 8.63
C GLY A 38 -0.69 4.34 9.69
N ARG A 39 -0.95 3.47 10.66
CA ARG A 39 -2.04 3.65 11.64
C ARG A 39 -1.65 4.35 12.95
N ASN A 40 -0.36 4.39 13.27
CA ASN A 40 0.14 4.97 14.52
C ASN A 40 0.89 6.27 14.23
N GLN A 41 0.37 7.41 14.74
CA GLN A 41 0.94 8.73 14.52
C GLN A 41 2.33 8.87 15.14
N GLU A 42 2.50 8.47 16.41
CA GLU A 42 3.78 8.63 17.13
C GLU A 42 4.90 7.88 16.39
N LYS A 43 4.63 6.61 16.00
CA LYS A 43 5.59 5.83 15.21
C LYS A 43 5.84 6.42 13.83
N GLY A 44 4.83 7.06 13.25
CA GLY A 44 4.96 7.80 11.98
C GLY A 44 5.93 8.97 12.11
N ASP A 45 5.76 9.78 13.13
CA ASP A 45 6.59 10.95 13.40
C ASP A 45 8.05 10.54 13.68
N GLU A 46 8.26 9.48 14.50
CA GLU A 46 9.59 8.91 14.75
C GLU A 46 10.28 8.46 13.45
N VAL A 47 9.54 7.82 12.56
CA VAL A 47 10.09 7.34 11.27
C VAL A 47 10.40 8.49 10.31
N LEU A 48 9.60 9.56 10.30
CA LEU A 48 9.93 10.78 9.54
C LEU A 48 11.27 11.37 10.00
N ASP A 49 11.46 11.51 11.31
CA ASP A 49 12.69 12.06 11.90
C ASP A 49 13.90 11.15 11.60
N GLU A 50 13.71 9.83 11.68
CA GLU A 50 14.74 8.85 11.35
C GLU A 50 15.18 8.96 9.88
N ILE A 51 14.20 9.02 8.95
CA ILE A 51 14.49 9.15 7.51
C ILE A 51 15.18 10.48 7.23
N ALA A 52 14.67 11.60 7.77
CA ALA A 52 15.26 12.92 7.58
C ALA A 52 16.71 12.96 8.08
N SER A 53 16.97 12.38 9.25
CA SER A 53 18.31 12.32 9.85
C SER A 53 19.28 11.46 9.05
N ALA A 54 18.81 10.33 8.52
CA ALA A 54 19.63 9.38 7.78
C ALA A 54 19.95 9.84 6.35
N THR A 55 19.04 10.59 5.72
CA THR A 55 19.13 10.92 4.28
C THR A 55 19.34 12.39 3.97
N GLY A 56 19.09 13.28 4.94
CA GLY A 56 19.05 14.73 4.72
C GLY A 56 17.82 15.19 3.92
N ASN A 57 16.89 14.29 3.60
CA ASN A 57 15.67 14.61 2.87
C ASN A 57 14.56 15.01 3.86
N HIS A 58 14.01 16.21 3.68
CA HIS A 58 12.93 16.75 4.51
C HIS A 58 11.59 16.81 3.77
N SER A 59 11.51 16.35 2.51
CA SER A 59 10.28 16.27 1.72
C SER A 59 9.52 14.99 2.08
N LEU A 60 9.11 14.90 3.34
CA LEU A 60 8.49 13.72 3.94
C LEU A 60 7.15 14.09 4.57
N LYS A 61 6.13 13.26 4.38
CA LYS A 61 4.80 13.43 4.96
C LYS A 61 4.28 12.13 5.52
N TYR A 62 3.64 12.17 6.68
CA TYR A 62 2.94 11.02 7.24
C TYR A 62 1.42 11.20 7.12
N PHE A 63 0.74 10.17 6.65
CA PHE A 63 -0.71 10.07 6.57
C PHE A 63 -1.18 8.99 7.54
N LYS A 64 -1.89 9.39 8.59
CA LYS A 64 -2.45 8.44 9.55
C LYS A 64 -3.72 7.81 8.98
N ALA A 65 -3.68 6.50 8.74
CA ALA A 65 -4.85 5.73 8.32
C ALA A 65 -4.73 4.27 8.76
N ASP A 66 -5.84 3.69 9.22
CA ASP A 66 -6.00 2.25 9.34
C ASP A 66 -6.53 1.70 8.02
N LEU A 67 -5.66 1.03 7.28
CA LEU A 67 -5.96 0.53 5.95
C LEU A 67 -6.87 -0.71 5.96
N SER A 68 -7.16 -1.29 7.12
CA SER A 68 -8.17 -2.34 7.23
C SER A 68 -9.62 -1.80 7.23
N ILE A 69 -9.80 -0.49 7.42
CA ILE A 69 -11.10 0.19 7.43
C ILE A 69 -11.32 0.83 6.05
N ILE A 70 -11.94 0.07 5.16
CA ILE A 70 -12.04 0.42 3.73
C ILE A 70 -12.81 1.73 3.49
N LYS A 71 -13.89 1.96 4.23
CA LYS A 71 -14.68 3.21 4.15
C LYS A 71 -13.90 4.50 4.43
N ASN A 72 -12.75 4.41 5.11
CA ASN A 72 -11.92 5.57 5.45
C ASN A 72 -10.86 5.89 4.39
N LEU A 73 -10.70 5.03 3.38
CA LEU A 73 -9.68 5.21 2.34
C LEU A 73 -9.98 6.41 1.42
N ASP A 74 -11.26 6.80 1.27
CA ASP A 74 -11.62 8.02 0.56
C ASP A 74 -11.00 9.26 1.20
N ASN A 75 -11.05 9.37 2.53
CA ASN A 75 -10.43 10.48 3.25
C ASN A 75 -8.91 10.48 3.06
N LEU A 76 -8.27 9.31 3.18
CA LEU A 76 -6.84 9.16 2.95
C LEU A 76 -6.46 9.59 1.53
N ALA A 77 -7.20 9.13 0.52
CA ALA A 77 -6.93 9.48 -0.88
C ALA A 77 -7.08 10.99 -1.12
N ASN A 78 -8.11 11.61 -0.53
CA ASN A 78 -8.31 13.05 -0.60
C ASN A 78 -7.18 13.83 0.09
N ASP A 79 -6.68 13.34 1.23
CA ASP A 79 -5.55 13.95 1.93
C ASP A 79 -4.26 13.87 1.09
N ILE A 80 -4.01 12.71 0.46
CA ILE A 80 -2.88 12.52 -0.45
C ILE A 80 -2.97 13.46 -1.67
N LYS A 81 -4.15 13.54 -2.32
CA LYS A 81 -4.38 14.41 -3.48
C LYS A 81 -4.31 15.91 -3.15
N ARG A 82 -4.51 16.30 -1.89
CA ARG A 82 -4.31 17.69 -1.44
C ARG A 82 -2.85 18.03 -1.20
N GLU A 83 -2.05 17.04 -0.82
CA GLU A 83 -0.61 17.22 -0.57
C GLU A 83 0.21 17.16 -1.85
N TYR A 84 -0.20 16.30 -2.79
CA TYR A 84 0.54 16.03 -4.02
C TYR A 84 -0.36 16.25 -5.24
N ASP A 85 0.05 17.14 -6.14
CA ASP A 85 -0.64 17.39 -7.41
C ASP A 85 -0.68 16.14 -8.30
N SER A 86 0.38 15.32 -8.25
CA SER A 86 0.48 14.05 -8.96
C SER A 86 1.28 13.02 -8.17
N ILE A 87 1.12 11.75 -8.50
CA ILE A 87 1.81 10.61 -7.89
C ILE A 87 2.62 9.90 -8.97
N ASP A 88 3.94 9.81 -8.78
CA ASP A 88 4.80 9.04 -9.68
C ASP A 88 4.83 7.55 -9.31
N ILE A 89 4.81 7.25 -8.00
CA ILE A 89 4.87 5.87 -7.52
C ILE A 89 3.89 5.66 -6.35
N LEU A 90 2.99 4.68 -6.50
CA LEU A 90 2.21 4.14 -5.40
C LEU A 90 2.74 2.75 -5.04
N ILE A 91 3.24 2.59 -3.81
CA ILE A 91 3.70 1.30 -3.28
C ILE A 91 2.70 0.77 -2.26
N ASN A 92 1.89 -0.16 -2.67
CA ASN A 92 1.02 -0.96 -1.82
C ASN A 92 1.87 -2.04 -1.14
N ASN A 93 2.30 -1.78 0.09
CA ASN A 93 3.21 -2.67 0.84
C ASN A 93 2.58 -3.20 2.12
N VAL A 94 1.60 -2.50 2.71
CA VAL A 94 0.98 -2.94 3.97
C VAL A 94 0.56 -4.40 3.91
N GLY A 95 0.78 -5.14 4.99
CA GLY A 95 0.29 -6.51 5.10
C GLY A 95 0.65 -7.14 6.43
N ALA A 96 -0.21 -8.03 6.86
CA ALA A 96 -0.03 -8.79 8.09
C ALA A 96 -0.53 -10.23 7.93
N TYR A 97 -0.09 -11.07 8.84
CA TYR A 97 -0.55 -12.44 9.00
C TYR A 97 -1.44 -12.55 10.23
N PHE A 98 -2.65 -13.06 10.04
CA PHE A 98 -3.60 -13.33 11.12
C PHE A 98 -3.82 -14.84 11.24
N SER A 99 -3.48 -15.41 12.39
CA SER A 99 -3.60 -16.86 12.64
C SER A 99 -5.05 -17.30 12.87
N GLN A 100 -5.90 -16.38 13.33
CA GLN A 100 -7.30 -16.60 13.66
C GLN A 100 -8.19 -15.69 12.82
N TYR A 101 -9.41 -16.17 12.57
CA TYR A 101 -10.45 -15.37 11.91
C TYR A 101 -10.81 -14.16 12.77
N SER A 102 -10.82 -13.01 12.16
CA SER A 102 -11.37 -11.78 12.73
C SER A 102 -11.96 -10.92 11.62
N GLU A 103 -12.91 -10.09 11.96
CA GLU A 103 -13.56 -9.17 11.03
C GLU A 103 -13.24 -7.72 11.39
N THR A 104 -13.24 -6.87 10.38
CA THR A 104 -13.26 -5.41 10.54
C THR A 104 -14.65 -4.95 11.00
N GLU A 105 -14.78 -3.65 11.34
CA GLU A 105 -16.09 -3.04 11.62
C GLU A 105 -17.07 -3.17 10.44
N GLU A 106 -16.56 -3.32 9.22
CA GLU A 106 -17.33 -3.50 7.99
C GLU A 106 -17.67 -4.96 7.69
N GLN A 107 -17.44 -5.88 8.66
CA GLN A 107 -17.67 -7.31 8.54
C GLN A 107 -16.86 -7.98 7.41
N LEU A 108 -15.69 -7.42 7.12
CA LEU A 108 -14.73 -7.99 6.19
C LEU A 108 -13.67 -8.79 6.95
N GLU A 109 -13.27 -9.96 6.43
CA GLU A 109 -12.18 -10.73 7.02
C GLU A 109 -10.88 -9.90 6.98
N MET A 110 -10.17 -9.87 8.10
CA MET A 110 -9.07 -8.93 8.36
C MET A 110 -7.91 -9.06 7.36
N THR A 111 -7.53 -10.30 6.98
CA THR A 111 -6.47 -10.50 5.97
C THR A 111 -6.92 -10.03 4.59
N PHE A 112 -8.15 -10.34 4.22
CA PHE A 112 -8.75 -9.91 2.96
C PHE A 112 -8.84 -8.38 2.88
N ALA A 113 -9.32 -7.74 3.95
CA ALA A 113 -9.45 -6.29 4.02
C ALA A 113 -8.07 -5.60 3.94
N LEU A 114 -7.16 -5.96 4.86
CA LEU A 114 -5.87 -5.27 5.00
C LEU A 114 -4.90 -5.56 3.85
N ASN A 115 -4.76 -6.85 3.47
CA ASN A 115 -3.71 -7.24 2.52
C ASN A 115 -4.12 -7.10 1.06
N HIS A 116 -5.42 -7.03 0.76
CA HIS A 116 -5.91 -7.01 -0.62
C HIS A 116 -6.88 -5.86 -0.92
N LEU A 117 -8.02 -5.74 -0.22
CA LEU A 117 -8.99 -4.70 -0.52
C LEU A 117 -8.42 -3.30 -0.34
N SER A 118 -7.53 -3.09 0.64
CA SER A 118 -6.84 -1.81 0.81
C SER A 118 -6.03 -1.42 -0.41
N TYR A 119 -5.32 -2.38 -1.04
CA TYR A 119 -4.55 -2.16 -2.26
C TYR A 119 -5.47 -1.78 -3.42
N PHE A 120 -6.52 -2.58 -3.61
CA PHE A 120 -7.51 -2.34 -4.65
C PHE A 120 -8.14 -0.95 -4.49
N GLN A 121 -8.75 -0.68 -3.35
CA GLN A 121 -9.52 0.54 -3.11
C GLN A 121 -8.62 1.78 -3.18
N LEU A 122 -7.46 1.77 -2.50
CA LEU A 122 -6.57 2.93 -2.52
C LEU A 122 -6.02 3.21 -3.93
N THR A 123 -5.65 2.17 -4.68
CA THR A 123 -5.22 2.33 -6.07
C THR A 123 -6.31 2.95 -6.92
N MET A 124 -7.54 2.43 -6.85
CA MET A 124 -8.66 2.96 -7.63
C MET A 124 -9.02 4.41 -7.27
N LEU A 125 -8.89 4.78 -5.99
CA LEU A 125 -9.11 6.15 -5.53
C LEU A 125 -8.02 7.13 -5.96
N LEU A 126 -6.80 6.64 -6.21
CA LEU A 126 -5.66 7.47 -6.61
C LEU A 126 -5.32 7.38 -8.11
N ILE A 127 -6.01 6.53 -8.87
CA ILE A 127 -5.65 6.19 -10.25
C ILE A 127 -5.57 7.42 -11.17
N ASP A 128 -6.45 8.39 -10.97
CA ASP A 128 -6.52 9.65 -11.72
C ASP A 128 -5.39 10.64 -11.35
N ALA A 129 -4.75 10.45 -10.20
CA ALA A 129 -3.60 11.24 -9.75
C ALA A 129 -2.26 10.60 -10.13
N ILE A 130 -2.26 9.36 -10.65
CA ILE A 130 -1.04 8.67 -11.07
C ILE A 130 -0.72 9.05 -12.52
N GLU A 131 0.45 9.62 -12.77
CA GLU A 131 0.88 10.05 -14.09
C GLU A 131 1.46 8.91 -14.91
N PHE A 132 0.63 8.22 -15.69
CA PHE A 132 1.07 7.10 -16.53
C PHE A 132 1.85 7.50 -17.79
N GLU A 133 1.76 8.75 -18.26
CA GLU A 133 2.50 9.24 -19.44
C GLU A 133 4.01 9.41 -19.18
N ILE A 134 4.38 9.77 -17.96
CA ILE A 134 5.77 9.74 -17.48
C ILE A 134 5.80 8.54 -16.55
N PRO A 135 6.61 7.49 -16.70
CA PRO A 135 6.34 6.15 -16.21
C PRO A 135 5.95 6.09 -14.72
N GLY A 136 4.73 6.57 -14.43
CA GLY A 136 4.06 6.39 -13.14
C GLY A 136 3.86 4.89 -12.88
N ARG A 137 3.95 4.47 -11.63
CA ARG A 137 3.92 3.05 -11.28
C ARG A 137 3.04 2.76 -10.08
N VAL A 138 2.26 1.69 -10.20
CA VAL A 138 1.65 1.03 -9.05
C VAL A 138 2.44 -0.25 -8.76
N ILE A 139 3.00 -0.35 -7.56
CA ILE A 139 3.77 -1.50 -7.11
C ILE A 139 2.99 -2.20 -6.00
N ASN A 140 2.55 -3.43 -6.27
CA ASN A 140 1.84 -4.26 -5.30
C ASN A 140 2.78 -5.31 -4.70
N VAL A 141 3.10 -5.19 -3.41
CA VAL A 141 3.97 -6.14 -2.72
C VAL A 141 3.23 -7.47 -2.51
N ALA A 142 3.61 -8.46 -3.29
CA ALA A 142 3.14 -9.84 -3.18
C ALA A 142 4.08 -10.70 -2.31
N SER A 143 4.02 -12.01 -2.47
CA SER A 143 4.89 -12.97 -1.78
C SER A 143 4.92 -14.29 -2.54
N SER A 144 6.02 -15.04 -2.46
CA SER A 144 6.09 -16.44 -2.92
C SER A 144 5.06 -17.34 -2.23
N ALA A 145 4.50 -16.91 -1.11
CA ALA A 145 3.37 -17.59 -0.45
C ALA A 145 2.15 -17.78 -1.37
N HIS A 146 1.99 -16.97 -2.43
CA HIS A 146 0.90 -17.11 -3.40
C HIS A 146 0.84 -18.51 -4.05
N PHE A 147 1.96 -19.23 -4.14
CA PHE A 147 1.97 -20.62 -4.63
C PHE A 147 1.14 -21.58 -3.75
N GLY A 148 0.93 -21.25 -2.48
CA GLY A 148 0.06 -22.00 -1.56
C GLY A 148 -1.41 -21.58 -1.58
N ALA A 149 -1.80 -20.67 -2.46
CA ALA A 149 -3.16 -20.15 -2.52
C ALA A 149 -4.19 -21.20 -2.95
N LYS A 150 -5.39 -21.09 -2.37
CA LYS A 150 -6.56 -21.93 -2.66
C LYS A 150 -7.79 -21.05 -2.69
N LEU A 151 -7.91 -20.21 -3.72
CA LEU A 151 -9.04 -19.30 -3.87
C LEU A 151 -10.35 -20.08 -4.08
N ASN A 152 -11.34 -19.71 -3.28
CA ASN A 152 -12.72 -20.14 -3.45
C ASN A 152 -13.62 -18.92 -3.59
N LEU A 153 -14.06 -18.63 -4.80
CA LEU A 153 -14.87 -17.44 -5.10
C LEU A 153 -16.24 -17.46 -4.39
N ASN A 154 -16.74 -18.66 -4.00
CA ASN A 154 -17.97 -18.78 -3.24
C ASN A 154 -17.79 -18.53 -1.71
N ASP A 155 -16.54 -18.42 -1.24
CA ASP A 155 -16.18 -18.12 0.15
C ASP A 155 -14.78 -17.47 0.19
N ILE A 156 -14.65 -16.34 -0.50
CA ILE A 156 -13.38 -15.64 -0.67
C ILE A 156 -12.78 -15.17 0.65
N GLN A 157 -13.63 -14.86 1.62
CA GLN A 157 -13.24 -14.44 2.97
C GLN A 157 -13.07 -15.62 3.95
N MET A 158 -13.21 -16.85 3.49
CA MET A 158 -13.05 -18.08 4.29
C MET A 158 -13.89 -18.10 5.57
N LYS A 159 -15.10 -17.55 5.53
CA LYS A 159 -16.04 -17.49 6.69
C LYS A 159 -16.42 -18.87 7.23
N LYS A 160 -16.48 -19.90 6.36
CA LYS A 160 -16.87 -21.26 6.73
C LYS A 160 -15.76 -22.05 7.43
N LYS A 161 -14.51 -21.89 6.98
CA LYS A 161 -13.37 -22.63 7.51
C LYS A 161 -12.07 -21.83 7.32
N TYR A 162 -11.78 -21.00 8.30
CA TYR A 162 -10.58 -20.16 8.28
C TYR A 162 -9.29 -20.97 8.49
N LYS A 163 -8.28 -20.63 7.72
CA LYS A 163 -6.90 -21.05 7.90
C LYS A 163 -6.01 -19.86 7.58
N GLY A 164 -5.40 -19.26 8.59
CA GLY A 164 -4.63 -18.02 8.47
C GLY A 164 -3.57 -18.06 7.37
N TRP A 165 -2.83 -19.18 7.25
CA TRP A 165 -1.85 -19.34 6.18
C TRP A 165 -2.48 -19.33 4.79
N THR A 166 -3.61 -20.02 4.61
CA THR A 166 -4.32 -20.02 3.32
C THR A 166 -4.90 -18.63 3.01
N ALA A 167 -5.47 -17.93 4.02
CA ALA A 167 -5.95 -16.57 3.85
C ALA A 167 -4.81 -15.62 3.40
N TYR A 168 -3.66 -15.71 4.04
CA TYR A 168 -2.47 -14.96 3.64
C TYR A 168 -2.03 -15.29 2.21
N CYS A 169 -1.90 -16.59 1.87
CA CYS A 169 -1.55 -17.02 0.51
C CYS A 169 -2.54 -16.49 -0.54
N ASN A 170 -3.85 -16.58 -0.23
CA ASN A 170 -4.91 -16.08 -1.10
C ASN A 170 -4.79 -14.56 -1.30
N SER A 171 -4.53 -13.79 -0.23
CA SER A 171 -4.38 -12.34 -0.33
C SER A 171 -3.20 -11.95 -1.25
N LYS A 172 -2.11 -12.71 -1.19
CA LYS A 172 -0.94 -12.45 -2.05
C LYS A 172 -1.15 -12.87 -3.52
N LEU A 173 -1.93 -13.92 -3.77
CA LEU A 173 -2.37 -14.26 -5.12
C LEU A 173 -3.32 -13.18 -5.69
N MET A 174 -4.28 -12.70 -4.88
CA MET A 174 -5.21 -11.65 -5.30
C MET A 174 -4.46 -10.35 -5.67
N ASN A 175 -3.38 -10.01 -4.97
CA ASN A 175 -2.55 -8.85 -5.31
C ASN A 175 -1.85 -9.02 -6.67
N ILE A 176 -1.41 -10.23 -7.02
CA ILE A 176 -0.85 -10.52 -8.35
C ILE A 176 -1.93 -10.40 -9.42
N LEU A 177 -3.11 -10.99 -9.22
CA LEU A 177 -4.22 -10.90 -10.17
C LEU A 177 -4.66 -9.46 -10.38
N PHE A 178 -4.75 -8.68 -9.31
CA PHE A 178 -5.06 -7.25 -9.36
C PHE A 178 -4.01 -6.46 -10.17
N THR A 179 -2.73 -6.78 -10.01
CA THR A 179 -1.65 -6.15 -10.79
C THR A 179 -1.83 -6.37 -12.29
N TYR A 180 -2.19 -7.57 -12.72
CA TYR A 180 -2.48 -7.86 -14.12
C TYR A 180 -3.70 -7.08 -14.63
N GLU A 181 -4.75 -6.97 -13.82
CA GLU A 181 -5.97 -6.26 -14.20
C GLU A 181 -5.72 -4.76 -14.34
N VAL A 182 -5.04 -4.13 -13.38
CA VAL A 182 -4.69 -2.70 -13.46
C VAL A 182 -3.83 -2.40 -14.69
N HIS A 183 -2.90 -3.30 -15.03
CA HIS A 183 -2.06 -3.14 -16.22
C HIS A 183 -2.90 -3.08 -17.51
N THR A 184 -3.93 -3.91 -17.64
CA THR A 184 -4.83 -3.89 -18.79
C THR A 184 -5.67 -2.62 -18.89
N VAL A 185 -6.14 -2.09 -17.76
CA VAL A 185 -6.98 -0.88 -17.71
C VAL A 185 -6.18 0.39 -17.98
N SER A 186 -4.91 0.46 -17.59
CA SER A 186 -4.07 1.66 -17.77
C SER A 186 -3.58 1.90 -19.19
N TYR A 187 -3.83 0.97 -20.14
CA TYR A 187 -3.46 1.07 -21.57
C TYR A 187 -4.66 1.23 -22.51
N THR A 188 -5.89 1.32 -22.00
CA THR A 188 -7.10 1.58 -22.77
C THR A 188 -7.62 2.99 -22.55
#